data_74229a357f1db8db8879046ccc3e1964
#
_entry.id   74229a357f1db8db8879046ccc3e1964
#
_cell.length_a   1.000
_cell.length_b   1.000
_cell.length_c   1.000
_cell.angle_alpha   90.00
_cell.angle_beta   90.00
_cell.angle_gamma   90.00
#
_symmetry.space_group_name_H-M   'P 1'
#
loop_
_entity.id
_entity.type
_entity.pdbx_description
1 polymer ?
#
loop_
_entity_poly.entity_id
_entity_poly.type
_entity_poly.pdbx_seq_one_letter_code
_entity_poly.pdbx_strand_id
1 'polypeptide(L)'
;MQRSSDSSLFALTLMSAAAVLISIAAAEMLLAITCVAWIIQRPAAVVWPSYVIPLCAFMLTTVLALLMSAQPEVGMSSVRKFVLFTMGLLAANMVTTTVRARISLGVLLAIGAATSVYALGQFAVAYIHFLSTRNLADDPTVLARMTGFMGHWMTFSGEQLLVWCAAIPAVLMLGRRWMIPLGLVGTALLLSFTRSAWLGAAAGFVVLGLLMPRKILISAALPVAVVAVGFSGLIYHRLSFSFKEKQFCPDTGRFELFIGGVRMIKDHPLFGVGPERIHTEFPHYRGADLAEPNFYYGHLENNIVQLAAERGLLCLTAFLWFIFELYASLLKMLKTALGDIRWIVLSALSALTGFMIAGLFSYNFGDSEVLLLLLFIVSLPYGVTRTLPVADPCPANLAAIPN
;
A
#
# COMPACT_ATOMS: atom_id res chain seq x y z
N MET A 1 28.26 14.25 17.90
CA MET A 1 27.99 14.32 16.44
C MET A 1 27.18 13.14 15.92
N GLN A 2 27.47 11.89 16.22
CA GLN A 2 26.76 10.69 15.67
C GLN A 2 25.26 10.65 16.02
N ARG A 3 24.86 10.96 17.26
CA ARG A 3 23.44 11.00 17.68
C ARG A 3 22.60 12.08 16.97
N SER A 4 23.18 13.23 16.64
CA SER A 4 22.45 14.30 15.93
C SER A 4 22.23 13.93 14.45
N SER A 5 23.22 13.26 13.86
CA SER A 5 23.20 12.75 12.49
C SER A 5 22.12 11.67 12.29
N ASP A 6 22.02 10.70 13.23
CA ASP A 6 20.96 9.68 13.20
C ASP A 6 19.54 10.24 13.32
N SER A 7 19.39 11.33 14.08
CA SER A 7 18.09 12.01 14.24
C SER A 7 17.69 12.76 12.96
N SER A 8 18.65 13.37 12.28
CA SER A 8 18.41 14.07 11.01
C SER A 8 18.02 13.09 9.89
N LEU A 9 18.70 11.95 9.78
CA LEU A 9 18.35 10.89 8.80
C LEU A 9 16.97 10.30 9.08
N PHE A 10 16.64 10.04 10.35
CA PHE A 10 15.29 9.62 10.73
C PHE A 10 14.24 10.65 10.31
N ALA A 11 14.49 11.94 10.59
CA ALA A 11 13.57 13.00 10.20
C ALA A 11 13.38 13.08 8.69
N LEU A 12 14.45 13.02 7.90
CA LEU A 12 14.39 13.02 6.43
C LEU A 12 13.63 11.79 5.89
N THR A 13 13.89 10.59 6.45
CA THR A 13 13.18 9.37 6.06
C THR A 13 11.67 9.49 6.35
N LEU A 14 11.33 10.00 7.53
CA LEU A 14 9.93 10.21 7.91
C LEU A 14 9.26 11.29 7.06
N MET A 15 9.96 12.38 6.77
CA MET A 15 9.46 13.47 5.91
C MET A 15 9.21 12.95 4.49
N SER A 16 10.09 12.12 3.93
CA SER A 16 9.88 11.49 2.63
C SER A 16 8.64 10.60 2.64
N ALA A 17 8.49 9.72 3.64
CA ALA A 17 7.33 8.85 3.76
C ALA A 17 6.01 9.63 3.99
N ALA A 18 6.06 10.75 4.70
CA ALA A 18 4.89 11.58 4.98
C ALA A 18 4.51 12.49 3.81
N ALA A 19 5.52 12.99 3.07
CA ALA A 19 5.31 13.84 1.90
C ALA A 19 4.57 13.12 0.77
N VAL A 20 4.63 11.78 0.72
CA VAL A 20 3.93 11.00 -0.30
C VAL A 20 2.42 11.26 -0.29
N LEU A 21 1.83 11.46 0.88
CA LEU A 21 0.40 11.77 1.05
C LEU A 21 -0.02 13.15 0.49
N ILE A 22 0.96 13.94 0.02
CA ILE A 22 0.72 15.29 -0.53
C ILE A 22 1.31 15.40 -1.94
N SER A 23 2.52 14.88 -2.17
CA SER A 23 3.23 14.99 -3.45
C SER A 23 4.29 13.93 -3.59
N ILE A 24 4.16 13.07 -4.60
CA ILE A 24 5.18 12.05 -4.91
C ILE A 24 6.52 12.70 -5.28
N ALA A 25 6.52 13.80 -6.04
CA ALA A 25 7.74 14.49 -6.42
C ALA A 25 8.52 14.99 -5.20
N ALA A 26 7.84 15.56 -4.21
CA ALA A 26 8.47 15.97 -2.95
C ALA A 26 9.00 14.75 -2.16
N ALA A 27 8.25 13.65 -2.13
CA ALA A 27 8.66 12.42 -1.46
C ALA A 27 9.91 11.80 -2.11
N GLU A 28 9.96 11.72 -3.43
CA GLU A 28 11.10 11.18 -4.17
C GLU A 28 12.36 12.06 -4.05
N MET A 29 12.21 13.40 -4.09
CA MET A 29 13.32 14.32 -3.83
C MET A 29 13.89 14.14 -2.41
N LEU A 30 13.03 14.07 -1.40
CA LEU A 30 13.44 13.82 -0.03
C LEU A 30 14.08 12.44 0.13
N LEU A 31 13.56 11.42 -0.56
CA LEU A 31 14.13 10.08 -0.57
C LEU A 31 15.55 10.10 -1.16
N ALA A 32 15.74 10.75 -2.30
CA ALA A 32 17.06 10.88 -2.92
C ALA A 32 18.06 11.60 -2.01
N ILE A 33 17.66 12.73 -1.41
CA ILE A 33 18.48 13.45 -0.42
C ILE A 33 18.83 12.54 0.76
N THR A 34 17.86 11.77 1.27
CA THR A 34 18.07 10.86 2.39
C THR A 34 19.04 9.74 2.03
N CYS A 35 18.93 9.15 0.83
CA CYS A 35 19.85 8.12 0.34
C CYS A 35 21.27 8.66 0.24
N VAL A 36 21.46 9.85 -0.34
CA VAL A 36 22.77 10.49 -0.46
C VAL A 36 23.35 10.77 0.92
N ALA A 37 22.57 11.37 1.82
CA ALA A 37 23.01 11.65 3.18
C ALA A 37 23.39 10.37 3.94
N TRP A 38 22.64 9.28 3.77
CA TRP A 38 22.90 7.99 4.39
C TRP A 38 24.20 7.35 3.89
N ILE A 39 24.45 7.41 2.58
CA ILE A 39 25.70 6.92 1.96
C ILE A 39 26.92 7.72 2.46
N ILE A 40 26.80 9.06 2.56
CA ILE A 40 27.89 9.94 3.03
C ILE A 40 28.22 9.61 4.49
N GLN A 41 27.22 9.36 5.33
CA GLN A 41 27.41 9.07 6.75
C GLN A 41 28.04 7.70 7.03
N ARG A 42 28.06 6.78 6.06
CA ARG A 42 28.67 5.45 6.13
C ARG A 42 28.31 4.72 7.43
N PRO A 43 27.04 4.29 7.63
CA PRO A 43 26.64 3.64 8.88
C PRO A 43 27.50 2.39 9.13
N ALA A 44 27.97 2.24 10.38
CA ALA A 44 28.90 1.15 10.75
C ALA A 44 28.27 -0.25 10.60
N ALA A 45 26.94 -0.34 10.69
CA ALA A 45 26.20 -1.58 10.49
C ALA A 45 24.84 -1.30 9.84
N VAL A 46 24.58 -2.01 8.74
CA VAL A 46 23.31 -1.94 8.01
C VAL A 46 22.51 -3.21 8.31
N VAL A 47 21.24 -3.02 8.68
CA VAL A 47 20.29 -4.14 8.76
C VAL A 47 19.74 -4.39 7.37
N TRP A 48 19.85 -5.63 6.95
CA TRP A 48 19.27 -6.14 5.72
C TRP A 48 18.02 -6.95 6.08
N PRO A 49 16.81 -6.40 5.88
CA PRO A 49 15.58 -7.17 6.07
C PRO A 49 15.58 -8.43 5.20
N SER A 50 14.98 -9.51 5.70
CA SER A 50 14.97 -10.81 5.00
C SER A 50 14.34 -10.72 3.60
N TYR A 51 13.40 -9.80 3.40
CA TYR A 51 12.75 -9.59 2.11
C TYR A 51 13.65 -8.95 1.03
N VAL A 52 14.86 -8.48 1.37
CA VAL A 52 15.76 -7.81 0.40
C VAL A 52 16.20 -8.76 -0.71
N ILE A 53 16.48 -10.03 -0.38
CA ILE A 53 16.90 -11.02 -1.38
C ILE A 53 15.79 -11.26 -2.42
N PRO A 54 14.54 -11.62 -2.06
CA PRO A 54 13.47 -11.77 -3.05
C PRO A 54 13.11 -10.46 -3.76
N LEU A 55 13.28 -9.31 -3.11
CA LEU A 55 13.13 -8.02 -3.76
C LEU A 55 14.20 -7.78 -4.86
N CYS A 56 15.46 -8.13 -4.58
CA CYS A 56 16.52 -8.08 -5.60
C CYS A 56 16.23 -9.05 -6.75
N ALA A 57 15.70 -10.24 -6.46
CA ALA A 57 15.26 -11.19 -7.49
C ALA A 57 14.13 -10.59 -8.37
N PHE A 58 13.16 -9.91 -7.76
CA PHE A 58 12.10 -9.20 -8.49
C PHE A 58 12.68 -8.08 -9.37
N MET A 59 13.63 -7.29 -8.87
CA MET A 59 14.29 -6.24 -9.66
C MET A 59 15.07 -6.84 -10.83
N LEU A 60 15.83 -7.91 -10.59
CA LEU A 60 16.58 -8.62 -11.63
C LEU A 60 15.67 -9.18 -12.72
N THR A 61 14.61 -9.88 -12.35
CA THR A 61 13.65 -10.44 -13.31
C THR A 61 12.90 -9.36 -14.09
N THR A 62 12.63 -8.19 -13.48
CA THR A 62 12.10 -7.01 -14.19
C THR A 62 13.08 -6.49 -15.23
N VAL A 63 14.39 -6.40 -14.90
CA VAL A 63 15.43 -5.99 -15.87
C VAL A 63 15.55 -7.01 -17.00
N LEU A 64 15.49 -8.30 -16.69
CA LEU A 64 15.51 -9.35 -17.73
C LEU A 64 14.30 -9.23 -18.66
N ALA A 65 13.09 -9.02 -18.12
CA ALA A 65 11.90 -8.79 -18.91
C ALA A 65 12.00 -7.54 -19.80
N LEU A 66 12.63 -6.47 -19.27
CA LEU A 66 12.90 -5.26 -20.05
C LEU A 66 13.85 -5.52 -21.23
N LEU A 67 14.96 -6.24 -20.99
CA LEU A 67 15.94 -6.56 -22.03
C LEU A 67 15.40 -7.50 -23.11
N MET A 68 14.42 -8.36 -22.74
CA MET A 68 13.73 -9.26 -23.66
C MET A 68 12.53 -8.60 -24.35
N SER A 69 12.18 -7.37 -23.98
CA SER A 69 11.09 -6.61 -24.60
C SER A 69 11.45 -6.14 -26.00
N ALA A 70 10.46 -6.07 -26.89
CA ALA A 70 10.67 -5.51 -28.24
C ALA A 70 10.97 -3.99 -28.23
N GLN A 71 10.64 -3.27 -27.16
CA GLN A 71 10.86 -1.83 -27.00
C GLN A 71 11.34 -1.53 -25.57
N PRO A 72 12.61 -1.81 -25.22
CA PRO A 72 13.13 -1.62 -23.87
C PRO A 72 13.05 -0.19 -23.36
N GLU A 73 13.15 0.81 -24.26
CA GLU A 73 13.07 2.24 -23.93
C GLU A 73 11.75 2.63 -23.27
N VAL A 74 10.63 2.01 -23.66
CA VAL A 74 9.31 2.26 -23.08
C VAL A 74 9.25 1.82 -21.61
N GLY A 75 9.86 0.69 -21.30
CA GLY A 75 9.84 0.09 -19.96
C GLY A 75 10.85 0.68 -18.96
N MET A 76 11.69 1.64 -19.35
CA MET A 76 12.73 2.24 -18.46
C MET A 76 12.12 2.91 -17.22
N SER A 77 10.87 3.38 -17.30
CA SER A 77 10.15 3.95 -16.15
C SER A 77 9.99 2.95 -15.00
N SER A 78 9.79 1.67 -15.31
CA SER A 78 9.69 0.59 -14.30
C SER A 78 11.02 0.38 -13.55
N VAL A 79 12.18 0.55 -14.22
CA VAL A 79 13.50 0.46 -13.58
C VAL A 79 13.77 1.69 -12.70
N ARG A 80 13.37 2.88 -13.14
CA ARG A 80 13.50 4.11 -12.33
C ARG A 80 12.76 4.00 -11.00
N LYS A 81 11.62 3.29 -10.95
CA LYS A 81 10.87 3.03 -9.71
C LYS A 81 11.65 2.19 -8.67
N PHE A 82 12.77 1.56 -9.03
CA PHE A 82 13.58 0.80 -8.07
C PHE A 82 14.15 1.66 -6.94
N VAL A 83 14.32 2.97 -7.17
CA VAL A 83 14.72 3.89 -6.10
C VAL A 83 13.72 3.87 -4.92
N LEU A 84 12.43 3.63 -5.18
CA LEU A 84 11.41 3.58 -4.14
C LEU A 84 11.67 2.44 -3.14
N PHE A 85 12.26 1.33 -3.58
CA PHE A 85 12.57 0.20 -2.69
C PHE A 85 13.61 0.53 -1.62
N THR A 86 14.42 1.58 -1.83
CA THR A 86 15.36 2.07 -0.81
C THR A 86 14.64 2.59 0.43
N MET A 87 13.37 3.03 0.31
CA MET A 87 12.54 3.45 1.44
C MET A 87 12.43 2.34 2.49
N GLY A 88 12.23 1.09 2.07
CA GLY A 88 12.15 -0.03 3.00
C GLY A 88 13.45 -0.23 3.79
N LEU A 89 14.60 -0.12 3.10
CA LEU A 89 15.91 -0.24 3.75
C LEU A 89 16.17 0.93 4.72
N LEU A 90 15.84 2.16 4.32
CA LEU A 90 15.95 3.34 5.18
C LEU A 90 15.04 3.23 6.40
N ALA A 91 13.77 2.85 6.24
CA ALA A 91 12.83 2.68 7.35
C ALA A 91 13.35 1.64 8.37
N ALA A 92 13.82 0.47 7.90
CA ALA A 92 14.39 -0.57 8.76
C ALA A 92 15.65 -0.14 9.51
N ASN A 93 16.42 0.81 8.99
CA ASN A 93 17.65 1.27 9.61
C ASN A 93 17.49 2.56 10.43
N MET A 94 16.53 3.41 10.11
CA MET A 94 16.31 4.70 10.79
C MET A 94 15.25 4.63 11.89
N VAL A 95 14.25 3.75 11.77
CA VAL A 95 13.20 3.59 12.78
C VAL A 95 13.58 2.49 13.78
N THR A 96 14.61 2.75 14.58
CA THR A 96 15.24 1.74 15.45
C THR A 96 14.62 1.62 16.84
N THR A 97 13.63 2.46 17.20
CA THR A 97 13.00 2.45 18.52
C THR A 97 11.48 2.51 18.39
N THR A 98 10.76 1.98 19.39
CA THR A 98 9.29 2.08 19.47
C THR A 98 8.81 3.54 19.51
N VAL A 99 9.61 4.45 20.09
CA VAL A 99 9.32 5.90 20.08
C VAL A 99 9.34 6.45 18.66
N ARG A 100 10.37 6.14 17.85
CA ARG A 100 10.43 6.56 16.45
C ARG A 100 9.29 5.96 15.62
N ALA A 101 8.96 4.69 15.82
CA ALA A 101 7.82 4.05 15.15
C ALA A 101 6.49 4.70 15.55
N ARG A 102 6.31 5.02 16.85
CA ARG A 102 5.12 5.75 17.34
C ARG A 102 5.00 7.12 16.68
N ILE A 103 6.10 7.89 16.62
CA ILE A 103 6.13 9.19 15.94
C ILE A 103 5.77 9.01 14.45
N SER A 104 6.36 8.02 13.77
CA SER A 104 6.12 7.75 12.37
C SER A 104 4.64 7.46 12.08
N LEU A 105 4.03 6.52 12.81
CA LEU A 105 2.62 6.17 12.65
C LEU A 105 1.70 7.35 13.02
N GLY A 106 2.07 8.13 14.04
CA GLY A 106 1.34 9.34 14.42
C GLY A 106 1.38 10.42 13.34
N VAL A 107 2.54 10.67 12.73
CA VAL A 107 2.70 11.65 11.64
C VAL A 107 1.92 11.20 10.40
N LEU A 108 2.01 9.93 10.01
CA LEU A 108 1.23 9.40 8.87
C LEU A 108 -0.27 9.55 9.11
N LEU A 109 -0.75 9.23 10.31
CA LEU A 109 -2.16 9.37 10.65
C LEU A 109 -2.60 10.85 10.68
N ALA A 110 -1.77 11.75 11.20
CA ALA A 110 -2.08 13.19 11.23
C ALA A 110 -2.17 13.79 9.83
N ILE A 111 -1.21 13.48 8.96
CA ILE A 111 -1.20 13.97 7.57
C ILE A 111 -2.32 13.29 6.77
N GLY A 112 -2.51 11.97 6.93
CA GLY A 112 -3.63 11.25 6.32
C GLY A 112 -4.99 11.83 6.72
N ALA A 113 -5.17 12.25 7.98
CA ALA A 113 -6.38 12.94 8.42
C ALA A 113 -6.51 14.35 7.79
N ALA A 114 -5.41 15.10 7.68
CA ALA A 114 -5.44 16.42 7.05
C ALA A 114 -5.79 16.32 5.55
N THR A 115 -5.20 15.37 4.82
CA THR A 115 -5.55 15.11 3.41
C THR A 115 -6.98 14.59 3.27
N SER A 116 -7.48 13.82 4.25
CA SER A 116 -8.87 13.37 4.32
C SER A 116 -9.84 14.53 4.48
N VAL A 117 -9.55 15.51 5.33
CA VAL A 117 -10.38 16.71 5.49
C VAL A 117 -10.48 17.49 4.16
N TYR A 118 -9.35 17.65 3.47
CA TYR A 118 -9.35 18.29 2.15
C TYR A 118 -10.19 17.50 1.13
N ALA A 119 -10.00 16.17 1.05
CA ALA A 119 -10.76 15.33 0.13
C ALA A 119 -12.26 15.30 0.44
N LEU A 120 -12.64 15.31 1.73
CA LEU A 120 -14.05 15.43 2.13
C LEU A 120 -14.65 16.78 1.72
N GLY A 121 -13.86 17.84 1.74
CA GLY A 121 -14.24 19.15 1.16
C GLY A 121 -14.48 19.07 -0.35
N GLN A 122 -13.58 18.40 -1.11
CA GLN A 122 -13.79 18.14 -2.54
C GLN A 122 -15.09 17.36 -2.78
N PHE A 123 -15.34 16.31 -2.00
CA PHE A 123 -16.57 15.54 -2.10
C PHE A 123 -17.82 16.40 -1.84
N ALA A 124 -17.81 17.22 -0.80
CA ALA A 124 -18.95 18.07 -0.47
C ALA A 124 -19.27 19.07 -1.61
N VAL A 125 -18.23 19.73 -2.17
CA VAL A 125 -18.39 20.66 -3.30
C VAL A 125 -18.91 19.92 -4.54
N ALA A 126 -18.33 18.78 -4.90
CA ALA A 126 -18.77 17.98 -6.04
C ALA A 126 -20.21 17.47 -5.86
N TYR A 127 -20.59 17.08 -4.64
CA TYR A 127 -21.94 16.61 -4.35
C TYR A 127 -22.98 17.72 -4.46
N ILE A 128 -22.68 18.94 -3.96
CA ILE A 128 -23.55 20.12 -4.11
C ILE A 128 -23.73 20.47 -5.60
N HIS A 129 -22.61 20.42 -6.38
CA HIS A 129 -22.67 20.68 -7.81
C HIS A 129 -23.52 19.62 -8.54
N PHE A 130 -23.33 18.34 -8.24
CA PHE A 130 -24.15 17.25 -8.78
C PHE A 130 -25.65 17.42 -8.48
N LEU A 131 -26.01 17.88 -7.28
CA LEU A 131 -27.42 18.14 -6.94
C LEU A 131 -28.06 19.21 -7.81
N SER A 132 -27.29 20.17 -8.33
CA SER A 132 -27.77 21.25 -9.21
C SER A 132 -27.81 20.82 -10.67
N THR A 133 -26.79 20.09 -11.16
CA THR A 133 -26.67 19.69 -12.57
C THR A 133 -27.42 18.41 -12.90
N ARG A 134 -27.46 17.47 -11.93
CA ARG A 134 -27.94 16.10 -12.13
C ARG A 134 -27.25 15.37 -13.28
N ASN A 135 -26.05 15.83 -13.66
CA ASN A 135 -25.27 15.24 -14.73
C ASN A 135 -24.37 14.09 -14.15
N LEU A 136 -24.37 12.95 -14.81
CA LEU A 136 -23.56 11.79 -14.40
C LEU A 136 -22.06 12.10 -14.36
N ALA A 137 -21.56 12.99 -15.23
CA ALA A 137 -20.16 13.39 -15.22
C ALA A 137 -19.75 14.08 -13.90
N ASP A 138 -20.70 14.74 -13.23
CA ASP A 138 -20.49 15.46 -11.97
C ASP A 138 -20.78 14.58 -10.74
N ASP A 139 -21.21 13.32 -10.93
CA ASP A 139 -21.55 12.43 -9.83
C ASP A 139 -20.28 12.04 -9.02
N PRO A 140 -20.16 12.51 -7.76
CA PRO A 140 -18.97 12.27 -6.93
C PRO A 140 -18.86 10.82 -6.45
N THR A 141 -19.88 10.00 -6.65
CA THR A 141 -19.83 8.57 -6.32
C THR A 141 -19.32 7.71 -7.49
N VAL A 142 -19.37 8.24 -8.72
CA VAL A 142 -19.06 7.49 -9.95
C VAL A 142 -17.86 8.08 -10.70
N LEU A 143 -17.98 9.28 -11.25
CA LEU A 143 -17.00 9.89 -12.13
C LEU A 143 -16.21 11.04 -11.47
N ALA A 144 -16.87 11.91 -10.72
CA ALA A 144 -16.25 13.06 -10.07
C ALA A 144 -15.75 12.73 -8.65
N ARG A 145 -15.13 11.55 -8.47
CA ARG A 145 -14.66 11.09 -7.16
C ARG A 145 -13.53 11.95 -6.62
N MET A 146 -13.48 12.13 -5.29
CA MET A 146 -12.43 12.89 -4.63
C MET A 146 -11.05 12.24 -4.81
N THR A 147 -10.04 13.06 -5.02
CA THR A 147 -8.65 12.63 -5.27
C THR A 147 -7.69 13.06 -4.17
N GLY A 148 -8.13 13.87 -3.20
CA GLY A 148 -7.22 14.51 -2.26
C GLY A 148 -6.22 15.41 -3.00
N PHE A 149 -4.94 15.26 -2.70
CA PHE A 149 -3.85 15.93 -3.41
C PHE A 149 -3.28 15.10 -4.58
N MET A 150 -3.82 13.87 -4.78
CA MET A 150 -3.38 12.98 -5.83
C MET A 150 -4.06 13.29 -7.17
N GLY A 151 -3.44 12.88 -8.27
CA GLY A 151 -4.03 13.02 -9.61
C GLY A 151 -5.20 12.05 -9.86
N HIS A 152 -5.32 10.99 -9.03
CA HIS A 152 -6.30 9.93 -9.24
C HIS A 152 -6.90 9.43 -7.92
N TRP A 153 -8.22 9.12 -7.92
CA TRP A 153 -8.93 8.64 -6.73
C TRP A 153 -8.46 7.26 -6.22
N MET A 154 -7.94 6.39 -7.10
CA MET A 154 -7.43 5.06 -6.69
C MET A 154 -6.13 5.20 -5.89
N THR A 155 -5.23 6.10 -6.30
CA THR A 155 -4.01 6.42 -5.56
C THR A 155 -4.34 6.97 -4.18
N PHE A 156 -5.21 8.01 -4.12
CA PHE A 156 -5.68 8.56 -2.84
C PHE A 156 -6.28 7.49 -1.93
N SER A 157 -7.21 6.66 -2.46
CA SER A 157 -7.85 5.62 -1.66
C SER A 157 -6.88 4.51 -1.22
N GLY A 158 -5.86 4.21 -2.04
CA GLY A 158 -4.78 3.27 -1.70
C GLY A 158 -3.92 3.78 -0.55
N GLU A 159 -3.57 5.07 -0.54
CA GLU A 159 -2.87 5.70 0.57
C GLU A 159 -3.70 5.70 1.86
N GLN A 160 -4.97 6.12 1.76
CA GLN A 160 -5.86 6.14 2.92
C GLN A 160 -6.10 4.73 3.48
N LEU A 161 -6.19 3.71 2.62
CA LEU A 161 -6.25 2.31 3.00
C LEU A 161 -5.04 1.90 3.87
N LEU A 162 -3.82 2.21 3.42
CA LEU A 162 -2.59 1.87 4.14
C LEU A 162 -2.50 2.61 5.48
N VAL A 163 -2.78 3.91 5.48
CA VAL A 163 -2.80 4.72 6.71
C VAL A 163 -3.83 4.18 7.69
N TRP A 164 -5.06 3.90 7.25
CA TRP A 164 -6.12 3.40 8.11
C TRP A 164 -5.80 2.03 8.71
N CYS A 165 -5.36 1.08 7.88
CA CYS A 165 -4.97 -0.25 8.32
C CYS A 165 -3.82 -0.21 9.34
N ALA A 166 -2.80 0.62 9.11
CA ALA A 166 -1.67 0.77 10.01
C ALA A 166 -2.05 1.52 11.30
N ALA A 167 -2.97 2.47 11.22
CA ALA A 167 -3.34 3.31 12.35
C ALA A 167 -4.24 2.62 13.38
N ILE A 168 -5.04 1.62 13.01
CA ILE A 168 -5.92 0.91 13.96
C ILE A 168 -5.12 0.34 15.15
N PRO A 169 -4.08 -0.49 14.97
CA PRO A 169 -3.25 -0.92 16.08
C PRO A 169 -2.45 0.22 16.72
N ALA A 170 -2.01 1.19 15.90
CA ALA A 170 -1.19 2.30 16.37
C ALA A 170 -1.92 3.21 17.37
N VAL A 171 -3.23 3.35 17.29
CA VAL A 171 -4.03 4.14 18.25
C VAL A 171 -3.86 3.65 19.69
N LEU A 172 -3.55 2.37 19.90
CA LEU A 172 -3.25 1.83 21.24
C LEU A 172 -1.98 2.42 21.84
N MET A 173 -0.99 2.73 21.00
CA MET A 173 0.25 3.39 21.42
C MET A 173 0.07 4.91 21.49
N LEU A 174 -0.72 5.49 20.58
CA LEU A 174 -0.90 6.93 20.42
C LEU A 174 -1.89 7.52 21.43
N GLY A 175 -2.89 6.71 21.87
CA GLY A 175 -3.92 7.11 22.81
C GLY A 175 -5.24 7.54 22.15
N ARG A 176 -6.31 7.62 22.97
CA ARG A 176 -7.71 7.79 22.50
C ARG A 176 -7.96 9.06 21.67
N ARG A 177 -7.20 10.14 21.88
CA ARG A 177 -7.33 11.37 21.08
C ARG A 177 -7.12 11.13 19.57
N TRP A 178 -6.41 10.10 19.20
CA TRP A 178 -6.13 9.74 17.82
C TRP A 178 -7.27 8.96 17.13
N MET A 179 -8.35 8.66 17.86
CA MET A 179 -9.56 8.07 17.27
C MET A 179 -10.25 9.03 16.29
N ILE A 180 -10.19 10.36 16.52
CA ILE A 180 -10.76 11.36 15.61
C ILE A 180 -10.03 11.35 14.27
N PRO A 181 -8.68 11.51 14.19
CA PRO A 181 -7.94 11.34 12.95
C PRO A 181 -8.20 10.00 12.25
N LEU A 182 -8.24 8.89 13.00
CA LEU A 182 -8.56 7.57 12.45
C LEU A 182 -9.96 7.53 11.82
N GLY A 183 -10.96 8.11 12.47
CA GLY A 183 -12.31 8.24 11.95
C GLY A 183 -12.39 9.08 10.66
N LEU A 184 -11.64 10.19 10.58
CA LEU A 184 -11.56 11.03 9.38
C LEU A 184 -10.97 10.26 8.19
N VAL A 185 -9.85 9.53 8.40
CA VAL A 185 -9.24 8.67 7.36
C VAL A 185 -10.22 7.59 6.92
N GLY A 186 -10.88 6.89 7.86
CA GLY A 186 -11.88 5.87 7.54
C GLY A 186 -13.09 6.41 6.78
N THR A 187 -13.56 7.62 7.14
CA THR A 187 -14.64 8.31 6.44
C THR A 187 -14.25 8.66 5.00
N ALA A 188 -13.06 9.24 4.80
CA ALA A 188 -12.55 9.56 3.47
C ALA A 188 -12.36 8.28 2.63
N LEU A 189 -11.82 7.22 3.22
CA LEU A 189 -11.68 5.92 2.56
C LEU A 189 -13.03 5.36 2.12
N LEU A 190 -14.06 5.43 2.96
CA LEU A 190 -15.41 4.99 2.63
C LEU A 190 -16.01 5.82 1.51
N LEU A 191 -15.95 7.17 1.61
CA LEU A 191 -16.51 8.10 0.64
C LEU A 191 -15.64 8.30 -0.62
N SER A 192 -14.50 7.62 -0.73
CA SER A 192 -13.75 7.53 -1.98
C SER A 192 -14.46 6.69 -3.05
N PHE A 193 -15.45 5.91 -2.65
CA PHE A 193 -16.22 4.99 -3.50
C PHE A 193 -15.35 4.03 -4.32
N THR A 194 -14.17 3.69 -3.80
CA THR A 194 -13.21 2.76 -4.41
C THR A 194 -13.38 1.37 -3.80
N ARG A 195 -14.09 0.50 -4.50
CA ARG A 195 -14.48 -0.85 -4.00
C ARG A 195 -13.29 -1.73 -3.65
N SER A 196 -12.19 -1.68 -4.45
CA SER A 196 -10.96 -2.40 -4.15
C SER A 196 -10.35 -1.99 -2.80
N ALA A 197 -10.37 -0.70 -2.50
CA ALA A 197 -9.89 -0.19 -1.22
C ALA A 197 -10.80 -0.60 -0.04
N TRP A 198 -12.12 -0.66 -0.25
CA TRP A 198 -13.05 -1.18 0.77
C TRP A 198 -12.80 -2.66 1.09
N LEU A 199 -12.59 -3.49 0.05
CA LEU A 199 -12.23 -4.91 0.23
C LEU A 199 -10.90 -5.07 0.94
N GLY A 200 -9.90 -4.26 0.57
CA GLY A 200 -8.61 -4.23 1.24
C GLY A 200 -8.72 -3.84 2.72
N ALA A 201 -9.50 -2.78 3.02
CA ALA A 201 -9.74 -2.34 4.39
C ALA A 201 -10.46 -3.44 5.23
N ALA A 202 -11.47 -4.07 4.65
CA ALA A 202 -12.17 -5.18 5.30
C ALA A 202 -11.21 -6.35 5.59
N ALA A 203 -10.35 -6.71 4.64
CA ALA A 203 -9.37 -7.79 4.83
C ALA A 203 -8.32 -7.45 5.91
N GLY A 204 -7.75 -6.22 5.89
CA GLY A 204 -6.86 -5.75 6.95
C GLY A 204 -7.53 -5.77 8.32
N PHE A 205 -8.80 -5.35 8.39
CA PHE A 205 -9.60 -5.39 9.62
C PHE A 205 -9.89 -6.82 10.10
N VAL A 206 -10.17 -7.76 9.20
CA VAL A 206 -10.36 -9.18 9.53
C VAL A 206 -9.09 -9.77 10.16
N VAL A 207 -7.91 -9.50 9.58
CA VAL A 207 -6.63 -9.95 10.16
C VAL A 207 -6.46 -9.41 11.59
N LEU A 208 -6.77 -8.15 11.81
CA LEU A 208 -6.76 -7.58 13.16
C LEU A 208 -7.79 -8.24 14.06
N GLY A 209 -8.98 -8.59 13.53
CA GLY A 209 -10.05 -9.30 14.24
C GLY A 209 -9.63 -10.63 14.82
N LEU A 210 -8.74 -11.32 14.12
CA LEU A 210 -8.19 -12.61 14.55
C LEU A 210 -7.06 -12.47 15.58
N LEU A 211 -6.39 -11.31 15.62
CA LEU A 211 -5.14 -11.12 16.36
C LEU A 211 -5.21 -10.10 17.51
N MET A 212 -6.31 -9.33 17.59
CA MET A 212 -6.51 -8.25 18.57
C MET A 212 -7.75 -8.48 19.45
N PRO A 213 -7.79 -7.88 20.67
CA PRO A 213 -8.99 -7.91 21.52
C PRO A 213 -10.19 -7.25 20.84
N ARG A 214 -11.36 -7.91 20.87
CA ARG A 214 -12.61 -7.47 20.22
C ARG A 214 -13.05 -6.04 20.59
N LYS A 215 -12.84 -5.63 21.86
CA LYS A 215 -13.22 -4.29 22.33
C LYS A 215 -12.55 -3.17 21.52
N ILE A 216 -11.29 -3.37 21.13
CA ILE A 216 -10.51 -2.39 20.37
C ILE A 216 -11.05 -2.28 18.93
N LEU A 217 -11.35 -3.42 18.34
CA LEU A 217 -11.89 -3.49 16.99
C LEU A 217 -13.27 -2.82 16.90
N ILE A 218 -14.13 -3.04 17.88
CA ILE A 218 -15.45 -2.39 17.94
C ILE A 218 -15.27 -0.87 18.00
N SER A 219 -14.35 -0.36 18.84
CA SER A 219 -14.12 1.08 18.96
C SER A 219 -13.56 1.71 17.66
N ALA A 220 -12.79 0.97 16.88
CA ALA A 220 -12.26 1.43 15.58
C ALA A 220 -13.31 1.32 14.45
N ALA A 221 -14.16 0.28 14.48
CA ALA A 221 -15.19 0.06 13.47
C ALA A 221 -16.42 0.96 13.65
N LEU A 222 -16.79 1.30 14.89
CA LEU A 222 -18.02 2.03 15.19
C LEU A 222 -18.14 3.37 14.47
N PRO A 223 -17.13 4.28 14.44
CA PRO A 223 -17.22 5.54 13.70
C PRO A 223 -17.45 5.33 12.20
N VAL A 224 -16.75 4.35 11.61
CA VAL A 224 -16.89 4.04 10.18
C VAL A 224 -18.26 3.44 9.88
N ALA A 225 -18.78 2.58 10.77
CA ALA A 225 -20.12 2.01 10.64
C ALA A 225 -21.22 3.09 10.72
N VAL A 226 -21.09 4.04 11.63
CA VAL A 226 -22.03 5.18 11.75
C VAL A 226 -22.05 5.99 10.45
N VAL A 227 -20.88 6.31 9.88
CA VAL A 227 -20.79 7.00 8.60
C VAL A 227 -21.37 6.15 7.47
N ALA A 228 -21.08 4.83 7.43
CA ALA A 228 -21.64 3.94 6.41
C ALA A 228 -23.17 3.89 6.45
N VAL A 229 -23.77 3.90 7.64
CA VAL A 229 -25.23 3.98 7.80
C VAL A 229 -25.75 5.34 7.32
N GLY A 230 -25.11 6.46 7.73
CA GLY A 230 -25.51 7.81 7.33
C GLY A 230 -25.44 8.05 5.81
N PHE A 231 -24.47 7.42 5.13
CA PHE A 231 -24.30 7.52 3.66
C PHE A 231 -24.76 6.26 2.92
N SER A 232 -25.56 5.40 3.54
CA SER A 232 -26.02 4.14 2.94
C SER A 232 -26.70 4.31 1.59
N GLY A 233 -27.47 5.37 1.40
CA GLY A 233 -28.09 5.72 0.11
C GLY A 233 -27.08 5.93 -1.01
N LEU A 234 -25.98 6.67 -0.75
CA LEU A 234 -24.93 6.91 -1.73
C LEU A 234 -24.11 5.63 -1.99
N ILE A 235 -23.84 4.85 -0.97
CA ILE A 235 -23.16 3.54 -1.09
C ILE A 235 -24.02 2.61 -1.95
N TYR A 236 -25.33 2.53 -1.66
CA TYR A 236 -26.26 1.74 -2.45
C TYR A 236 -26.32 2.23 -3.91
N HIS A 237 -26.39 3.55 -4.13
CA HIS A 237 -26.34 4.13 -5.47
C HIS A 237 -25.08 3.69 -6.22
N ARG A 238 -23.91 3.82 -5.60
CA ARG A 238 -22.64 3.38 -6.20
C ARG A 238 -22.62 1.89 -6.55
N LEU A 239 -23.10 1.05 -5.67
CA LEU A 239 -23.15 -0.39 -5.91
C LEU A 239 -24.17 -0.74 -7.00
N SER A 240 -25.39 -0.19 -6.93
CA SER A 240 -26.45 -0.45 -7.90
C SER A 240 -26.11 0.07 -9.30
N PHE A 241 -25.43 1.22 -9.39
CA PHE A 241 -24.97 1.80 -10.66
C PHE A 241 -24.06 0.82 -11.41
N SER A 242 -23.13 0.19 -10.72
CA SER A 242 -22.21 -0.80 -11.32
C SER A 242 -22.90 -2.03 -11.91
N PHE A 243 -24.11 -2.36 -11.46
CA PHE A 243 -24.88 -3.51 -11.98
C PHE A 243 -25.86 -3.10 -13.10
N LYS A 244 -26.38 -1.87 -13.06
CA LYS A 244 -27.42 -1.39 -13.98
C LYS A 244 -26.86 -0.74 -15.24
N GLU A 245 -25.82 0.07 -15.09
CA GLU A 245 -25.27 0.90 -16.15
C GLU A 245 -23.93 0.37 -16.65
N LYS A 246 -23.94 -0.85 -17.20
CA LYS A 246 -22.71 -1.50 -17.71
C LYS A 246 -21.96 -0.64 -18.75
N GLN A 247 -22.64 0.18 -19.54
CA GLN A 247 -22.03 0.98 -20.60
C GLN A 247 -21.27 2.23 -20.09
N PHE A 248 -21.65 2.79 -18.92
CA PHE A 248 -21.08 4.02 -18.39
C PHE A 248 -20.18 3.85 -17.18
N CYS A 249 -20.02 2.60 -16.69
CA CYS A 249 -19.22 2.36 -15.51
C CYS A 249 -17.74 2.17 -15.89
N PRO A 250 -16.78 2.88 -15.25
CA PRO A 250 -15.34 2.61 -15.42
C PRO A 250 -14.93 1.17 -15.07
N ASP A 251 -15.82 0.44 -14.39
CA ASP A 251 -15.62 -0.96 -13.99
C ASP A 251 -16.03 -1.97 -15.07
N THR A 252 -16.70 -1.51 -16.17
CA THR A 252 -16.95 -2.36 -17.33
C THR A 252 -15.67 -2.49 -18.14
N GLY A 253 -15.30 -3.70 -18.46
CA GLY A 253 -14.04 -4.00 -19.16
C GLY A 253 -13.02 -4.71 -18.31
N ARG A 254 -13.24 -4.88 -16.99
CA ARG A 254 -12.29 -5.64 -16.14
C ARG A 254 -12.20 -7.10 -16.51
N PHE A 255 -13.30 -7.69 -16.97
CA PHE A 255 -13.31 -9.07 -17.46
C PHE A 255 -12.51 -9.17 -18.75
N GLU A 256 -12.70 -8.23 -19.66
CA GLU A 256 -11.98 -8.11 -20.92
C GLU A 256 -10.48 -7.91 -20.70
N LEU A 257 -10.12 -7.01 -19.74
CA LEU A 257 -8.73 -6.79 -19.33
C LEU A 257 -8.10 -8.06 -18.75
N PHE A 258 -8.85 -8.80 -17.91
CA PHE A 258 -8.39 -10.06 -17.35
C PHE A 258 -8.14 -11.11 -18.44
N ILE A 259 -9.09 -11.30 -19.36
CA ILE A 259 -8.96 -12.29 -20.46
C ILE A 259 -7.80 -11.90 -21.39
N GLY A 260 -7.69 -10.62 -21.78
CA GLY A 260 -6.56 -10.12 -22.57
C GLY A 260 -5.22 -10.38 -21.89
N GLY A 261 -5.14 -10.10 -20.57
CA GLY A 261 -3.97 -10.40 -19.77
C GLY A 261 -3.61 -11.89 -19.73
N VAL A 262 -4.60 -12.78 -19.59
CA VAL A 262 -4.37 -14.23 -19.62
C VAL A 262 -3.86 -14.68 -21.00
N ARG A 263 -4.36 -14.09 -22.10
CA ARG A 263 -3.86 -14.37 -23.46
C ARG A 263 -2.39 -13.95 -23.61
N MET A 264 -2.02 -12.74 -23.13
CA MET A 264 -0.63 -12.29 -23.11
C MET A 264 0.28 -13.23 -22.33
N ILE A 265 -0.16 -13.71 -21.16
CA ILE A 265 0.60 -14.67 -20.34
C ILE A 265 0.82 -15.99 -21.10
N LYS A 266 -0.17 -16.49 -21.82
CA LYS A 266 -0.05 -17.72 -22.60
C LYS A 266 0.98 -17.61 -23.73
N ASP A 267 1.02 -16.47 -24.40
CA ASP A 267 1.93 -16.25 -25.54
C ASP A 267 3.35 -15.86 -25.09
N HIS A 268 3.45 -15.14 -23.96
CA HIS A 268 4.73 -14.66 -23.42
C HIS A 268 4.94 -15.07 -21.95
N PRO A 269 5.00 -16.40 -21.62
CA PRO A 269 4.94 -16.86 -20.24
C PRO A 269 6.18 -16.47 -19.39
N LEU A 270 7.38 -16.41 -19.97
CA LEU A 270 8.61 -16.24 -19.19
C LEU A 270 8.91 -14.77 -18.87
N PHE A 271 8.83 -13.88 -19.85
CA PHE A 271 9.25 -12.48 -19.73
C PHE A 271 8.12 -11.48 -19.97
N GLY A 272 6.90 -11.95 -20.28
CA GLY A 272 5.76 -11.10 -20.60
C GLY A 272 5.93 -10.34 -21.91
N VAL A 273 5.01 -9.41 -22.17
CA VAL A 273 5.04 -8.55 -23.38
C VAL A 273 6.04 -7.40 -23.25
N GLY A 274 6.63 -7.22 -22.09
CA GLY A 274 7.57 -6.13 -21.73
C GLY A 274 6.96 -5.10 -20.78
N PRO A 275 7.79 -4.53 -19.88
CA PRO A 275 7.36 -3.49 -18.95
C PRO A 275 6.74 -2.28 -19.65
N GLU A 276 5.62 -1.76 -19.11
CA GLU A 276 4.84 -0.60 -19.61
C GLU A 276 4.23 -0.80 -21.02
N ARG A 277 4.22 -2.04 -21.56
CA ARG A 277 3.70 -2.31 -22.90
C ARG A 277 2.27 -2.82 -22.97
N ILE A 278 1.60 -2.97 -21.84
CA ILE A 278 0.21 -3.44 -21.82
C ILE A 278 -0.68 -2.57 -22.72
N HIS A 279 -0.53 -1.25 -22.66
CA HIS A 279 -1.34 -0.31 -23.46
C HIS A 279 -1.23 -0.57 -24.97
N THR A 280 -0.03 -0.79 -25.49
CA THR A 280 0.23 -1.02 -26.91
C THR A 280 -0.13 -2.41 -27.38
N GLU A 281 0.01 -3.41 -26.51
CA GLU A 281 -0.22 -4.81 -26.84
C GLU A 281 -1.68 -5.24 -26.66
N PHE A 282 -2.41 -4.63 -25.72
CA PHE A 282 -3.78 -5.06 -25.38
C PHE A 282 -4.73 -5.13 -26.59
N PRO A 283 -4.72 -4.19 -27.55
CA PRO A 283 -5.60 -4.29 -28.73
C PRO A 283 -5.42 -5.58 -29.53
N HIS A 284 -4.20 -6.13 -29.58
CA HIS A 284 -3.91 -7.38 -30.29
C HIS A 284 -4.46 -8.61 -29.55
N TYR A 285 -4.53 -8.54 -28.20
CA TYR A 285 -4.97 -9.65 -27.34
C TYR A 285 -6.45 -9.60 -27.00
N ARG A 286 -7.10 -8.46 -27.20
CA ARG A 286 -8.53 -8.30 -26.97
C ARG A 286 -9.35 -9.28 -27.82
N GLY A 287 -9.01 -9.38 -29.12
CA GLY A 287 -9.79 -10.16 -30.08
C GLY A 287 -11.16 -9.52 -30.40
N ALA A 288 -11.82 -10.01 -31.42
CA ALA A 288 -13.17 -9.53 -31.82
C ALA A 288 -14.28 -10.07 -30.89
N ASP A 289 -13.97 -11.03 -30.04
CA ASP A 289 -14.89 -11.67 -29.10
C ASP A 289 -15.10 -10.88 -27.81
N LEU A 290 -14.24 -9.89 -27.53
CA LEU A 290 -14.33 -9.04 -26.35
C LEU A 290 -14.71 -7.60 -26.71
N ALA A 291 -15.58 -7.02 -25.89
CA ALA A 291 -15.94 -5.61 -26.03
C ALA A 291 -14.73 -4.70 -25.79
N GLU A 292 -14.72 -3.52 -26.40
CA GLU A 292 -13.73 -2.50 -26.10
C GLU A 292 -13.99 -1.93 -24.71
N PRO A 293 -12.99 -1.92 -23.79
CA PRO A 293 -13.15 -1.32 -22.49
C PRO A 293 -13.41 0.18 -22.64
N ASN A 294 -14.48 0.68 -22.05
CA ASN A 294 -14.86 2.09 -22.16
C ASN A 294 -13.80 3.03 -21.52
N PHE A 295 -13.03 2.50 -20.55
CA PHE A 295 -11.98 3.22 -19.85
C PHE A 295 -10.76 2.31 -19.74
N TYR A 296 -9.75 2.62 -20.55
CA TYR A 296 -8.50 1.88 -20.56
C TYR A 296 -7.34 2.77 -20.07
N TYR A 297 -6.75 2.40 -18.95
CA TYR A 297 -5.72 3.19 -18.27
C TYR A 297 -4.29 2.65 -18.45
N GLY A 298 -4.08 1.73 -19.37
CA GLY A 298 -2.77 1.15 -19.62
C GLY A 298 -2.38 0.00 -18.70
N HIS A 299 -3.30 -0.49 -17.86
CA HIS A 299 -3.05 -1.61 -16.94
C HIS A 299 -4.28 -2.51 -16.78
N LEU A 300 -4.04 -3.74 -16.25
CA LEU A 300 -5.03 -4.82 -16.21
C LEU A 300 -5.85 -4.87 -14.92
N GLU A 301 -5.82 -3.84 -14.08
CA GLU A 301 -6.60 -3.72 -12.84
C GLU A 301 -6.45 -4.90 -11.87
N ASN A 302 -5.30 -5.59 -11.90
CA ASN A 302 -4.96 -6.71 -11.02
C ASN A 302 -3.45 -6.89 -10.97
N ASN A 303 -2.84 -6.80 -9.78
CA ASN A 303 -1.38 -6.91 -9.62
C ASN A 303 -0.82 -8.22 -10.16
N ILE A 304 -1.50 -9.35 -9.95
CA ILE A 304 -1.01 -10.68 -10.34
C ILE A 304 -1.00 -10.81 -11.86
N VAL A 305 -2.15 -10.49 -12.49
CA VAL A 305 -2.30 -10.59 -13.95
C VAL A 305 -1.41 -9.55 -14.64
N GLN A 306 -1.31 -8.34 -14.09
CA GLN A 306 -0.44 -7.28 -14.62
C GLN A 306 1.02 -7.72 -14.65
N LEU A 307 1.56 -8.17 -13.51
CA LEU A 307 2.96 -8.57 -13.43
C LEU A 307 3.27 -9.78 -14.30
N ALA A 308 2.36 -10.77 -14.36
CA ALA A 308 2.53 -11.94 -15.21
C ALA A 308 2.47 -11.60 -16.71
N ALA A 309 1.51 -10.76 -17.14
CA ALA A 309 1.36 -10.37 -18.53
C ALA A 309 2.49 -9.44 -18.99
N GLU A 310 2.85 -8.48 -18.14
CA GLU A 310 3.84 -7.43 -18.45
C GLU A 310 5.29 -7.93 -18.36
N ARG A 311 5.61 -8.70 -17.30
CA ARG A 311 6.99 -9.08 -16.93
C ARG A 311 7.22 -10.59 -16.85
N GLY A 312 6.19 -11.39 -17.11
CA GLY A 312 6.22 -12.86 -17.14
C GLY A 312 6.15 -13.51 -15.77
N LEU A 313 6.01 -14.86 -15.82
CA LEU A 313 5.86 -15.69 -14.63
C LEU A 313 7.12 -15.72 -13.75
N LEU A 314 8.31 -15.49 -14.30
CA LEU A 314 9.53 -15.39 -13.51
C LEU A 314 9.48 -14.19 -12.56
N CYS A 315 9.06 -13.03 -13.08
CA CYS A 315 8.90 -11.82 -12.27
C CYS A 315 7.76 -11.97 -11.26
N LEU A 316 6.62 -12.55 -11.67
CA LEU A 316 5.53 -12.85 -10.75
C LEU A 316 5.98 -13.79 -9.61
N THR A 317 6.75 -14.83 -9.91
CA THR A 317 7.27 -15.75 -8.88
C THR A 317 8.18 -15.02 -7.87
N ALA A 318 9.06 -14.15 -8.36
CA ALA A 318 9.91 -13.33 -7.50
C ALA A 318 9.10 -12.35 -6.64
N PHE A 319 8.05 -11.73 -7.21
CA PHE A 319 7.11 -10.89 -6.46
C PHE A 319 6.37 -11.67 -5.37
N LEU A 320 5.85 -12.85 -5.69
CA LEU A 320 5.16 -13.69 -4.72
C LEU A 320 6.11 -14.17 -3.61
N TRP A 321 7.38 -14.46 -3.94
CA TRP A 321 8.41 -14.75 -2.94
C TRP A 321 8.66 -13.55 -2.03
N PHE A 322 8.76 -12.34 -2.59
CA PHE A 322 8.89 -11.10 -1.81
C PHE A 322 7.73 -10.93 -0.81
N ILE A 323 6.49 -11.09 -1.29
CA ILE A 323 5.29 -10.99 -0.43
C ILE A 323 5.25 -12.09 0.63
N PHE A 324 5.57 -13.34 0.24
CA PHE A 324 5.65 -14.46 1.18
C PHE A 324 6.65 -14.20 2.30
N GLU A 325 7.84 -13.70 1.96
CA GLU A 325 8.88 -13.38 2.94
C GLU A 325 8.47 -12.27 3.90
N LEU A 326 7.77 -11.25 3.41
CA LEU A 326 7.18 -10.22 4.26
C LEU A 326 6.20 -10.83 5.28
N TYR A 327 5.27 -11.66 4.84
CA TYR A 327 4.33 -12.33 5.75
C TYR A 327 5.05 -13.27 6.72
N ALA A 328 5.94 -14.12 6.23
CA ALA A 328 6.66 -15.10 7.06
C ALA A 328 7.46 -14.41 8.18
N SER A 329 8.19 -13.35 7.85
CA SER A 329 8.98 -12.60 8.82
C SER A 329 8.11 -11.82 9.81
N LEU A 330 7.06 -11.14 9.34
CA LEU A 330 6.15 -10.41 10.22
C LEU A 330 5.39 -11.35 11.17
N LEU A 331 4.93 -12.51 10.70
CA LEU A 331 4.29 -13.52 11.54
C LEU A 331 5.27 -14.14 12.55
N LYS A 332 6.54 -14.33 12.15
CA LYS A 332 7.60 -14.76 13.07
C LYS A 332 7.85 -13.72 14.16
N MET A 333 7.97 -12.43 13.79
CA MET A 333 8.13 -11.34 14.75
C MET A 333 6.92 -11.25 15.69
N LEU A 334 5.69 -11.45 15.19
CA LEU A 334 4.47 -11.38 16.00
C LEU A 334 4.43 -12.40 17.12
N LYS A 335 5.05 -13.60 16.95
CA LYS A 335 5.08 -14.65 17.98
C LYS A 335 5.84 -14.23 19.24
N THR A 336 6.86 -13.38 19.09
CA THR A 336 7.73 -12.92 20.19
C THR A 336 7.46 -11.46 20.59
N ALA A 337 6.71 -10.72 19.79
CA ALA A 337 6.47 -9.30 20.01
C ALA A 337 5.49 -9.07 21.18
N LEU A 338 5.86 -8.16 22.07
CA LEU A 338 5.05 -7.73 23.22
C LEU A 338 4.88 -6.20 23.20
N GLY A 339 3.85 -5.70 23.89
CA GLY A 339 3.60 -4.27 24.04
C GLY A 339 3.55 -3.52 22.71
N ASP A 340 4.25 -2.40 22.62
CA ASP A 340 4.26 -1.52 21.44
C ASP A 340 4.80 -2.21 20.19
N ILE A 341 5.77 -3.12 20.33
CA ILE A 341 6.33 -3.86 19.19
C ILE A 341 5.25 -4.72 18.53
N ARG A 342 4.39 -5.37 19.33
CA ARG A 342 3.26 -6.15 18.82
C ARG A 342 2.32 -5.30 17.96
N TRP A 343 2.00 -4.07 18.40
CA TRP A 343 1.13 -3.16 17.67
C TRP A 343 1.75 -2.69 16.36
N ILE A 344 3.08 -2.43 16.35
CA ILE A 344 3.83 -2.06 15.13
C ILE A 344 3.80 -3.21 14.12
N VAL A 345 3.99 -4.45 14.56
CA VAL A 345 3.90 -5.63 13.68
C VAL A 345 2.50 -5.82 13.12
N LEU A 346 1.46 -5.63 13.96
CA LEU A 346 0.06 -5.70 13.52
C LEU A 346 -0.29 -4.59 12.53
N SER A 347 0.25 -3.38 12.69
CA SER A 347 0.12 -2.28 11.74
C SER A 347 0.66 -2.68 10.35
N ALA A 348 1.85 -3.28 10.31
CA ALA A 348 2.46 -3.76 9.08
C ALA A 348 1.67 -4.91 8.43
N LEU A 349 1.24 -5.90 9.20
CA LEU A 349 0.44 -7.03 8.72
C LEU A 349 -0.91 -6.58 8.15
N SER A 350 -1.62 -5.70 8.84
CA SER A 350 -2.91 -5.17 8.38
C SER A 350 -2.75 -4.38 7.08
N ALA A 351 -1.77 -3.48 7.01
CA ALA A 351 -1.50 -2.69 5.82
C ALA A 351 -1.10 -3.57 4.62
N LEU A 352 -0.21 -4.55 4.83
CA LEU A 352 0.19 -5.51 3.80
C LEU A 352 -1.00 -6.31 3.28
N THR A 353 -1.86 -6.81 4.17
CA THR A 353 -3.05 -7.58 3.77
C THR A 353 -4.05 -6.71 3.02
N GLY A 354 -4.30 -5.48 3.51
CA GLY A 354 -5.15 -4.52 2.83
C GLY A 354 -4.66 -4.22 1.41
N PHE A 355 -3.36 -3.97 1.26
CA PHE A 355 -2.72 -3.75 -0.03
C PHE A 355 -2.88 -4.93 -0.99
N MET A 356 -2.60 -6.16 -0.52
CA MET A 356 -2.66 -7.36 -1.36
C MET A 356 -4.07 -7.67 -1.84
N ILE A 357 -5.07 -7.55 -0.97
CA ILE A 357 -6.47 -7.80 -1.36
C ILE A 357 -7.00 -6.70 -2.28
N ALA A 358 -6.67 -5.42 -2.03
CA ALA A 358 -7.01 -4.34 -2.95
C ALA A 358 -6.35 -4.55 -4.33
N GLY A 359 -5.11 -5.05 -4.35
CA GLY A 359 -4.35 -5.33 -5.56
C GLY A 359 -4.88 -6.48 -6.44
N LEU A 360 -5.82 -7.28 -5.95
CA LEU A 360 -6.55 -8.24 -6.78
C LEU A 360 -7.61 -7.55 -7.67
N PHE A 361 -7.96 -6.31 -7.35
CA PHE A 361 -9.00 -5.53 -8.04
C PHE A 361 -8.52 -4.14 -8.47
N SER A 362 -7.23 -3.90 -8.43
CA SER A 362 -6.56 -2.67 -8.89
C SER A 362 -5.07 -2.94 -9.10
N TYR A 363 -4.39 -2.11 -9.91
CA TYR A 363 -2.93 -2.20 -10.06
C TYR A 363 -2.24 -1.20 -9.11
N ASN A 364 -2.41 -1.40 -7.80
CA ASN A 364 -1.86 -0.52 -6.78
C ASN A 364 -0.35 -0.69 -6.55
N PHE A 365 0.27 -1.80 -6.99
CA PHE A 365 1.72 -1.99 -6.98
C PHE A 365 2.43 -1.08 -7.99
N GLY A 366 1.73 -0.66 -9.04
CA GLY A 366 2.22 0.30 -10.02
C GLY A 366 2.23 1.75 -9.52
N ASP A 367 1.41 2.07 -8.51
CA ASP A 367 1.35 3.41 -7.93
C ASP A 367 2.56 3.66 -7.03
N SER A 368 3.42 4.60 -7.42
CA SER A 368 4.65 4.94 -6.69
C SER A 368 4.38 5.40 -5.26
N GLU A 369 3.30 6.16 -5.09
CA GLU A 369 2.82 6.70 -3.81
C GLU A 369 2.44 5.58 -2.85
N VAL A 370 1.58 4.68 -3.31
CA VAL A 370 1.08 3.55 -2.51
C VAL A 370 2.22 2.59 -2.17
N LEU A 371 3.11 2.32 -3.14
CA LEU A 371 4.27 1.44 -2.96
C LEU A 371 5.26 2.00 -1.94
N LEU A 372 5.62 3.29 -2.05
CA LEU A 372 6.57 3.93 -1.14
C LEU A 372 6.04 3.91 0.30
N LEU A 373 4.75 4.24 0.49
CA LEU A 373 4.10 4.23 1.79
C LEU A 373 4.03 2.81 2.38
N LEU A 374 3.69 1.80 1.55
CA LEU A 374 3.69 0.40 1.97
C LEU A 374 5.07 -0.03 2.46
N LEU A 375 6.12 0.22 1.66
CA LEU A 375 7.50 -0.16 2.00
C LEU A 375 7.96 0.47 3.31
N PHE A 376 7.58 1.72 3.56
CA PHE A 376 7.84 2.37 4.84
C PHE A 376 7.15 1.61 5.99
N ILE A 377 5.84 1.39 5.89
CA ILE A 377 5.04 0.79 6.97
C ILE A 377 5.49 -0.65 7.27
N VAL A 378 5.68 -1.50 6.24
CA VAL A 378 6.05 -2.92 6.44
C VAL A 378 7.47 -3.10 6.97
N SER A 379 8.31 -2.07 6.85
CA SER A 379 9.70 -2.11 7.30
C SER A 379 9.90 -1.62 8.74
N LEU A 380 8.91 -0.95 9.34
CA LEU A 380 8.98 -0.47 10.74
C LEU A 380 9.31 -1.60 11.74
N PRO A 381 8.69 -2.80 11.66
CA PRO A 381 9.00 -3.89 12.59
C PRO A 381 10.46 -4.31 12.57
N TYR A 382 11.12 -4.31 11.41
CA TYR A 382 12.51 -4.75 11.28
C TYR A 382 13.48 -3.82 12.03
N GLY A 383 13.22 -2.52 12.02
CA GLY A 383 14.02 -1.56 12.75
C GLY A 383 13.87 -1.70 14.28
N VAL A 384 12.63 -1.82 14.77
CA VAL A 384 12.37 -1.87 16.21
C VAL A 384 12.73 -3.21 16.87
N THR A 385 12.68 -4.33 16.12
CA THR A 385 13.05 -5.65 16.66
C THR A 385 14.55 -5.88 16.75
N ARG A 386 15.35 -5.09 16.04
CA ARG A 386 16.83 -5.15 16.10
C ARG A 386 17.39 -4.95 17.49
N THR A 387 16.75 -4.12 18.31
CA THR A 387 17.23 -3.71 19.64
C THR A 387 16.78 -4.65 20.76
N LEU A 388 16.02 -5.70 20.44
CA LEU A 388 15.71 -6.71 21.44
C LEU A 388 16.98 -7.54 21.73
N PRO A 389 17.41 -7.72 23.01
CA PRO A 389 18.40 -8.69 23.34
C PRO A 389 17.91 -10.05 22.82
N VAL A 390 18.78 -10.77 22.11
CA VAL A 390 18.53 -12.19 21.85
C VAL A 390 18.33 -12.80 23.24
N ALA A 391 17.14 -13.31 23.53
CA ALA A 391 16.92 -14.05 24.76
C ALA A 391 17.91 -15.21 24.73
N ASP A 392 18.91 -15.16 25.60
CA ASP A 392 19.81 -16.28 25.77
C ASP A 392 18.94 -17.51 26.03
N PRO A 393 19.15 -18.63 25.33
CA PRO A 393 18.47 -19.86 25.66
C PRO A 393 18.76 -20.14 27.13
N CYS A 394 17.68 -20.19 27.92
CA CYS A 394 17.73 -20.46 29.36
C CYS A 394 18.76 -21.55 29.62
N PRO A 395 19.83 -21.33 30.42
CA PRO A 395 20.78 -22.36 30.71
C PRO A 395 20.02 -23.52 31.37
N ALA A 396 19.99 -24.66 30.70
CA ALA A 396 19.43 -25.90 31.21
C ALA A 396 20.37 -26.45 32.33
N ASN A 397 20.47 -25.74 33.45
CA ASN A 397 21.20 -26.17 34.61
C ASN A 397 20.47 -25.72 35.89
N LEU A 398 19.35 -26.41 36.18
CA LEU A 398 18.80 -26.52 37.52
C LEU A 398 18.38 -28.00 37.73
N ALA A 399 19.34 -28.89 37.64
CA ALA A 399 19.18 -30.25 38.10
C ALA A 399 20.49 -30.64 38.84
N ALA A 400 20.58 -30.24 40.10
CA ALA A 400 21.36 -30.94 41.13
C ALA A 400 21.14 -30.21 42.47
N ILE A 401 20.07 -30.52 43.20
CA ILE A 401 20.01 -30.43 44.64
C ILE A 401 20.36 -31.82 45.13
N PRO A 402 21.55 -32.06 45.77
CA PRO A 402 21.78 -33.30 46.51
C PRO A 402 21.05 -33.20 47.85
N ASN A 403 20.52 -34.36 48.29
CA ASN A 403 19.89 -34.66 49.59
C ASN A 403 20.71 -34.22 50.78
#